data_9f26b0825792b978f5217add1c8acc2f
#
_entry.id   9f26b0825792b978f5217add1c8acc2f
#
_cell.length_a   1.000
_cell.length_b   1.000
_cell.length_c   1.000
_cell.angle_alpha   90.00
_cell.angle_beta   90.00
_cell.angle_gamma   90.00
#
_symmetry.space_group_name_H-M   'P 1'
#
loop_
_entity.id
_entity.type
_entity.pdbx_description
1 polymer ?
#
loop_
_entity_poly.entity_id
_entity_poly.type
_entity_poly.pdbx_seq_one_letter_code
_entity_poly.pdbx_strand_id
1 'polypeptide(L)'
;ESLSEHNPMLGHRGCRLGNTYPEITQMQTRAILGAAIELKREGYDPHPEIMVPLIGNLYEFEAQEEIIRGEAARLFNEEGMEIPFKVGTMIEIPRAALTADKIASRAEYFSFGTNDLTQMTFGYSRDDIASFLPVYLEKKILKVDPFQVLDQRGVGQLIEIAVKRGRAVRPDLKCGICGEHGGEPSSVKFCHHVGLNYVS
;
A
#
# COMPACT_ATOMS: atom_id res chain seq x y z
N GLU A 1 -2.75 23.05 16.85
CA GLU A 1 -4.22 23.02 16.57
C GLU A 1 -4.50 22.86 15.07
N SER A 2 -3.75 23.51 14.15
CA SER A 2 -3.96 23.41 12.69
C SER A 2 -3.66 22.03 12.09
N LEU A 3 -2.96 21.15 12.82
CA LEU A 3 -2.62 19.78 12.38
C LEU A 3 -3.48 18.71 13.07
N SER A 4 -4.45 19.11 13.91
CA SER A 4 -5.38 18.18 14.53
C SER A 4 -6.45 17.76 13.54
N GLU A 5 -6.61 16.46 13.33
CA GLU A 5 -7.57 15.87 12.40
C GLU A 5 -8.68 15.13 13.16
N HIS A 6 -9.93 15.26 12.69
CA HIS A 6 -11.07 14.55 13.27
C HIS A 6 -11.07 13.06 12.92
N ASN A 7 -10.52 12.69 11.74
CA ASN A 7 -10.31 11.32 11.33
C ASN A 7 -8.92 11.16 10.71
N PRO A 8 -7.89 10.80 11.51
CA PRO A 8 -6.52 10.69 11.06
C PRO A 8 -6.33 9.69 9.91
N MET A 9 -7.14 8.63 9.86
CA MET A 9 -7.05 7.60 8.81
C MET A 9 -7.38 8.15 7.42
N LEU A 10 -8.27 9.14 7.32
CA LEU A 10 -8.68 9.78 6.07
C LEU A 10 -8.02 11.15 5.84
N GLY A 11 -7.10 11.54 6.71
CA GLY A 11 -6.52 12.86 6.77
C GLY A 11 -5.28 13.07 5.92
N HIS A 12 -4.47 14.03 6.36
CA HIS A 12 -3.25 14.51 5.69
C HIS A 12 -2.05 13.60 6.03
N ARG A 13 -2.00 12.42 5.41
CA ARG A 13 -0.94 11.41 5.60
C ARG A 13 -0.58 10.72 4.27
N GLY A 14 0.41 9.85 4.30
CA GLY A 14 0.82 9.05 3.14
C GLY A 14 1.21 9.92 1.93
N CYS A 15 0.74 9.57 0.74
CA CYS A 15 1.04 10.34 -0.48
C CYS A 15 0.51 11.78 -0.43
N ARG A 16 -0.57 12.03 0.31
CA ARG A 16 -1.12 13.39 0.48
C ARG A 16 -0.12 14.30 1.19
N LEU A 17 0.49 13.78 2.27
CA LEU A 17 1.53 14.48 3.00
C LEU A 17 2.79 14.67 2.14
N GLY A 18 3.23 13.60 1.45
CA GLY A 18 4.40 13.66 0.58
C GLY A 18 4.23 14.57 -0.64
N ASN A 19 3.00 14.74 -1.14
CA ASN A 19 2.70 15.67 -2.23
C ASN A 19 2.65 17.14 -1.75
N THR A 20 2.26 17.36 -0.49
CA THR A 20 2.21 18.72 0.11
C THR A 20 3.58 19.14 0.64
N TYR A 21 4.35 18.19 1.19
CA TYR A 21 5.68 18.41 1.76
C TYR A 21 6.67 17.40 1.15
N PRO A 22 7.13 17.62 -0.10
CA PRO A 22 7.96 16.69 -0.85
C PRO A 22 9.30 16.36 -0.17
N GLU A 23 9.81 17.25 0.67
CA GLU A 23 11.03 17.05 1.45
C GLU A 23 10.93 15.84 2.40
N ILE A 24 9.74 15.45 2.84
CA ILE A 24 9.53 14.24 3.66
C ILE A 24 9.83 13.00 2.82
N THR A 25 9.28 12.93 1.61
CA THR A 25 9.52 11.81 0.68
C THR A 25 11.00 11.77 0.24
N GLN A 26 11.62 12.94 0.01
CA GLN A 26 13.06 13.02 -0.30
C GLN A 26 13.90 12.45 0.84
N MET A 27 13.64 12.88 2.08
CA MET A 27 14.34 12.38 3.26
C MET A 27 14.20 10.87 3.43
N GLN A 28 12.98 10.34 3.31
CA GLN A 28 12.72 8.90 3.42
C GLN A 28 13.41 8.10 2.31
N THR A 29 13.37 8.58 1.08
CA THR A 29 14.06 7.97 -0.05
C THR A 29 15.56 7.91 0.18
N ARG A 30 16.15 9.02 0.62
CA ARG A 30 17.58 9.11 0.95
C ARG A 30 17.96 8.15 2.08
N ALA A 31 17.14 8.03 3.11
CA ALA A 31 17.40 7.09 4.21
C ALA A 31 17.38 5.62 3.75
N ILE A 32 16.38 5.23 2.95
CA ILE A 32 16.25 3.86 2.45
C ILE A 32 17.40 3.50 1.51
N LEU A 33 17.64 4.33 0.50
CA LEU A 33 18.66 4.05 -0.50
C LEU A 33 20.09 4.26 0.05
N GLY A 34 20.29 5.18 1.00
CA GLY A 34 21.53 5.35 1.70
C GLY A 34 21.91 4.10 2.49
N ALA A 35 20.99 3.54 3.25
CA ALA A 35 21.20 2.28 3.95
C ALA A 35 21.50 1.12 2.98
N ALA A 36 20.84 1.08 1.82
CA ALA A 36 21.13 0.08 0.80
C ALA A 36 22.56 0.23 0.21
N ILE A 37 23.02 1.47 0.00
CA ILE A 37 24.39 1.75 -0.46
C ILE A 37 25.42 1.28 0.59
N GLU A 38 25.18 1.57 1.87
CA GLU A 38 26.05 1.10 2.96
C GLU A 38 26.17 -0.42 2.98
N LEU A 39 25.03 -1.12 2.94
CA LEU A 39 24.98 -2.58 2.88
C LEU A 39 25.72 -3.13 1.64
N LYS A 40 25.56 -2.48 0.48
CA LYS A 40 26.27 -2.89 -0.75
C LYS A 40 27.78 -2.75 -0.61
N ARG A 41 28.25 -1.70 0.07
CA ARG A 41 29.69 -1.52 0.38
C ARG A 41 30.22 -2.58 1.33
N GLU A 42 29.38 -3.08 2.22
CA GLU A 42 29.70 -4.20 3.12
C GLU A 42 29.67 -5.58 2.44
N GLY A 43 29.28 -5.64 1.16
CA GLY A 43 29.25 -6.88 0.37
C GLY A 43 27.90 -7.61 0.35
N TYR A 44 26.84 -7.00 0.90
CA TYR A 44 25.49 -7.52 0.77
C TYR A 44 24.89 -7.18 -0.61
N ASP A 45 23.77 -7.81 -0.94
CA ASP A 45 23.01 -7.54 -2.19
C ASP A 45 21.59 -7.03 -1.87
N PRO A 46 21.43 -5.74 -1.51
CA PRO A 46 20.16 -5.16 -1.14
C PRO A 46 19.23 -4.96 -2.35
N HIS A 47 17.94 -5.27 -2.16
CA HIS A 47 16.88 -5.08 -3.15
C HIS A 47 15.74 -4.24 -2.56
N PRO A 48 15.90 -2.93 -2.36
CA PRO A 48 14.88 -2.09 -1.76
C PRO A 48 13.66 -1.94 -2.68
N GLU A 49 12.49 -1.96 -2.06
CA GLU A 49 11.21 -1.68 -2.69
C GLU A 49 10.54 -0.52 -1.93
N ILE A 50 10.36 0.62 -2.59
CA ILE A 50 9.75 1.82 -2.00
C ILE A 50 8.26 1.82 -2.34
N MET A 51 7.42 1.86 -1.31
CA MET A 51 5.97 1.79 -1.45
C MET A 51 5.31 3.12 -1.10
N VAL A 52 4.51 3.64 -2.02
CA VAL A 52 3.73 4.87 -1.83
C VAL A 52 2.35 4.51 -1.28
N PRO A 53 1.97 4.96 -0.08
CA PRO A 53 0.68 4.63 0.52
C PRO A 53 -0.42 5.61 0.10
N LEU A 54 -1.69 5.22 0.30
CA LEU A 54 -2.90 6.05 0.16
C LEU A 54 -3.15 6.62 -1.23
N ILE A 55 -2.66 5.98 -2.28
CA ILE A 55 -2.91 6.39 -3.66
C ILE A 55 -4.39 6.21 -4.00
N GLY A 56 -5.05 7.27 -4.41
CA GLY A 56 -6.41 7.26 -4.94
C GLY A 56 -6.48 7.38 -6.47
N ASN A 57 -5.41 7.89 -7.10
CA ASN A 57 -5.32 8.03 -8.56
C ASN A 57 -3.86 7.99 -9.05
N LEU A 58 -3.70 7.85 -10.37
CA LEU A 58 -2.39 7.76 -11.01
C LEU A 58 -1.50 8.99 -10.75
N TYR A 59 -2.06 10.19 -10.81
CA TYR A 59 -1.26 11.41 -10.69
C TYR A 59 -0.65 11.62 -9.30
N GLU A 60 -1.30 11.12 -8.25
CA GLU A 60 -0.71 11.08 -6.91
C GLU A 60 0.52 10.18 -6.86
N PHE A 61 0.46 9.04 -7.56
CA PHE A 61 1.58 8.13 -7.67
C PHE A 61 2.72 8.72 -8.49
N GLU A 62 2.43 9.26 -9.66
CA GLU A 62 3.42 9.87 -10.55
C GLU A 62 4.19 11.00 -9.85
N ALA A 63 3.49 11.89 -9.12
CA ALA A 63 4.13 12.96 -8.36
C ALA A 63 5.10 12.41 -7.30
N GLN A 64 4.73 11.36 -6.58
CA GLN A 64 5.62 10.73 -5.60
C GLN A 64 6.76 9.97 -6.27
N GLU A 65 6.51 9.25 -7.36
CA GLU A 65 7.55 8.54 -8.11
C GLU A 65 8.61 9.50 -8.64
N GLU A 66 8.23 10.68 -9.17
CA GLU A 66 9.17 11.70 -9.63
C GLU A 66 10.08 12.21 -8.50
N ILE A 67 9.53 12.45 -7.31
CA ILE A 67 10.30 12.85 -6.13
C ILE A 67 11.28 11.74 -5.74
N ILE A 68 10.81 10.50 -5.66
CA ILE A 68 11.63 9.34 -5.27
C ILE A 68 12.77 9.14 -6.26
N ARG A 69 12.48 9.09 -7.56
CA ARG A 69 13.51 8.85 -8.59
C ARG A 69 14.47 10.04 -8.72
N GLY A 70 13.97 11.26 -8.56
CA GLY A 70 14.82 12.45 -8.55
C GLY A 70 15.80 12.48 -7.38
N GLU A 71 15.36 12.10 -6.18
CA GLU A 71 16.24 12.00 -5.00
C GLU A 71 17.20 10.84 -5.11
N ALA A 72 16.75 9.69 -5.63
CA ALA A 72 17.63 8.54 -5.90
C ALA A 72 18.77 8.91 -6.85
N ALA A 73 18.47 9.59 -7.96
CA ALA A 73 19.48 10.02 -8.92
C ALA A 73 20.52 10.98 -8.29
N ARG A 74 20.07 11.91 -7.44
CA ARG A 74 20.96 12.81 -6.71
C ARG A 74 21.88 12.03 -5.77
N LEU A 75 21.32 11.17 -4.95
CA LEU A 75 22.06 10.36 -4.00
C LEU A 75 23.09 9.45 -4.70
N PHE A 76 22.69 8.77 -5.77
CA PHE A 76 23.59 7.88 -6.52
C PHE A 76 24.76 8.63 -7.16
N ASN A 77 24.52 9.85 -7.64
CA ASN A 77 25.59 10.70 -8.15
C ASN A 77 26.55 11.17 -7.03
N GLU A 78 26.02 11.53 -5.87
CA GLU A 78 26.83 11.92 -4.70
C GLU A 78 27.70 10.76 -4.19
N GLU A 79 27.13 9.55 -4.13
CA GLU A 79 27.78 8.36 -3.58
C GLU A 79 28.63 7.57 -4.60
N GLY A 80 28.50 7.90 -5.90
CA GLY A 80 29.18 7.20 -6.99
C GLY A 80 28.77 5.73 -7.13
N MET A 81 27.57 5.38 -6.68
CA MET A 81 27.06 4.01 -6.68
C MET A 81 25.54 3.99 -6.92
N GLU A 82 25.08 3.14 -7.84
CA GLU A 82 23.67 2.89 -8.09
C GLU A 82 23.22 1.58 -7.44
N ILE A 83 22.03 1.61 -6.84
CA ILE A 83 21.34 0.44 -6.30
C ILE A 83 20.04 0.24 -7.10
N PRO A 84 19.81 -0.95 -7.68
CA PRO A 84 18.51 -1.24 -8.30
C PRO A 84 17.41 -1.27 -7.25
N PHE A 85 16.34 -0.57 -7.49
CA PHE A 85 15.19 -0.51 -6.59
C PHE A 85 13.89 -0.42 -7.38
N LYS A 86 12.78 -0.77 -6.73
CA LYS A 86 11.45 -0.65 -7.30
C LYS A 86 10.63 0.40 -6.58
N VAL A 87 9.72 1.04 -7.33
CA VAL A 87 8.71 1.93 -6.78
C VAL A 87 7.34 1.32 -7.06
N GLY A 88 6.61 1.04 -6.01
CA GLY A 88 5.27 0.48 -6.09
C GLY A 88 4.30 1.25 -5.21
N THR A 89 3.09 0.75 -5.11
CA THR A 89 2.06 1.42 -4.32
C THR A 89 1.24 0.45 -3.49
N MET A 90 0.71 0.97 -2.40
CA MET A 90 -0.36 0.31 -1.68
C MET A 90 -1.69 0.52 -2.43
N ILE A 91 -2.46 -0.55 -2.59
CA ILE A 91 -3.85 -0.50 -3.04
C ILE A 91 -4.73 -0.67 -1.81
N GLU A 92 -5.21 0.43 -1.29
CA GLU A 92 -5.98 0.49 -0.05
C GLU A 92 -7.16 1.45 -0.12
N ILE A 93 -7.25 2.19 -1.23
CA ILE A 93 -8.39 3.04 -1.54
C ILE A 93 -9.26 2.32 -2.57
N PRO A 94 -10.58 2.17 -2.38
CA PRO A 94 -11.46 1.49 -3.34
C PRO A 94 -11.34 2.04 -4.76
N ARG A 95 -11.21 3.36 -4.91
CA ARG A 95 -10.98 3.99 -6.21
C ARG A 95 -9.68 3.50 -6.88
N ALA A 96 -8.60 3.32 -6.13
CA ALA A 96 -7.35 2.79 -6.67
C ALA A 96 -7.53 1.35 -7.18
N ALA A 97 -8.25 0.50 -6.45
CA ALA A 97 -8.57 -0.85 -6.90
C ALA A 97 -9.36 -0.85 -8.22
N LEU A 98 -10.35 0.04 -8.34
CA LEU A 98 -11.18 0.19 -9.55
C LEU A 98 -10.42 0.78 -10.74
N THR A 99 -9.31 1.47 -10.54
CA THR A 99 -8.48 2.09 -11.60
C THR A 99 -7.06 1.53 -11.62
N ALA A 100 -6.89 0.29 -11.16
CA ALA A 100 -5.60 -0.35 -11.00
C ALA A 100 -4.83 -0.54 -12.32
N ASP A 101 -5.54 -0.65 -13.46
CA ASP A 101 -4.95 -0.65 -14.80
C ASP A 101 -4.13 0.63 -15.06
N LYS A 102 -4.66 1.78 -14.67
CA LYS A 102 -3.97 3.06 -14.84
C LYS A 102 -2.72 3.13 -13.94
N ILE A 103 -2.86 2.74 -12.67
CA ILE A 103 -1.76 2.78 -11.71
C ILE A 103 -0.65 1.78 -12.09
N ALA A 104 -1.01 0.58 -12.58
CA ALA A 104 -0.06 -0.43 -13.02
C ALA A 104 0.77 -0.04 -14.26
N SER A 105 0.35 0.98 -15.02
CA SER A 105 1.17 1.51 -16.11
C SER A 105 2.49 2.11 -15.60
N ARG A 106 2.55 2.54 -14.33
CA ARG A 106 3.71 3.14 -13.69
C ARG A 106 4.23 2.32 -12.52
N ALA A 107 3.37 1.90 -11.59
CA ALA A 107 3.76 1.14 -10.42
C ALA A 107 4.34 -0.23 -10.79
N GLU A 108 5.47 -0.58 -10.16
CA GLU A 108 6.20 -1.82 -10.44
C GLU A 108 5.69 -3.00 -9.60
N TYR A 109 4.94 -2.73 -8.52
CA TYR A 109 4.27 -3.73 -7.71
C TYR A 109 3.09 -3.12 -6.94
N PHE A 110 2.19 -3.98 -6.48
CA PHE A 110 1.08 -3.63 -5.59
C PHE A 110 1.19 -4.35 -4.26
N SER A 111 0.83 -3.65 -3.19
CA SER A 111 0.55 -4.24 -1.88
C SER A 111 -0.84 -3.84 -1.42
N PHE A 112 -1.68 -4.79 -1.06
CA PHE A 112 -3.03 -4.48 -0.58
C PHE A 112 -3.00 -4.13 0.90
N GLY A 113 -3.31 -2.87 1.24
CA GLY A 113 -3.51 -2.37 2.60
C GLY A 113 -4.93 -2.69 3.06
N THR A 114 -5.16 -3.91 3.52
CA THR A 114 -6.51 -4.41 3.75
C THR A 114 -7.21 -3.77 4.94
N ASN A 115 -6.51 -3.15 5.88
CA ASN A 115 -7.14 -2.39 6.96
C ASN A 115 -7.87 -1.15 6.42
N ASP A 116 -7.17 -0.31 5.66
CA ASP A 116 -7.77 0.88 5.04
C ASP A 116 -8.81 0.50 3.98
N LEU A 117 -8.53 -0.53 3.19
CA LEU A 117 -9.48 -1.00 2.17
C LEU A 117 -10.78 -1.51 2.82
N THR A 118 -10.69 -2.25 3.93
CA THR A 118 -11.85 -2.70 4.71
C THR A 118 -12.61 -1.52 5.30
N GLN A 119 -11.91 -0.59 5.94
CA GLN A 119 -12.50 0.62 6.53
C GLN A 119 -13.33 1.39 5.51
N MET A 120 -12.79 1.63 4.34
CA MET A 120 -13.46 2.44 3.31
C MET A 120 -14.56 1.67 2.58
N THR A 121 -14.44 0.36 2.45
CA THR A 121 -15.45 -0.47 1.80
C THR A 121 -16.69 -0.65 2.67
N PHE A 122 -16.51 -0.85 3.97
CA PHE A 122 -17.60 -0.93 4.94
C PHE A 122 -18.12 0.44 5.40
N GLY A 123 -17.31 1.49 5.27
CA GLY A 123 -17.59 2.78 5.91
C GLY A 123 -17.48 2.72 7.44
N TYR A 124 -16.66 1.81 7.97
CA TYR A 124 -16.42 1.67 9.41
C TYR A 124 -15.08 2.32 9.77
N SER A 125 -15.07 3.12 10.82
CA SER A 125 -13.82 3.55 11.43
C SER A 125 -13.23 2.41 12.25
N ARG A 126 -11.98 2.04 12.00
CA ARG A 126 -11.26 1.03 12.77
C ARG A 126 -11.16 1.40 14.26
N ASP A 127 -11.05 2.69 14.53
CA ASP A 127 -10.92 3.20 15.91
C ASP A 127 -12.26 3.23 16.65
N ASP A 128 -13.39 3.38 15.92
CA ASP A 128 -14.72 3.56 16.50
C ASP A 128 -15.59 2.27 16.45
N ILE A 129 -15.17 1.26 15.69
CA ILE A 129 -15.97 0.04 15.47
C ILE A 129 -16.32 -0.69 16.79
N ALA A 130 -15.46 -0.57 17.79
CA ALA A 130 -15.69 -1.18 19.10
C ALA A 130 -17.01 -0.74 19.77
N SER A 131 -17.57 0.40 19.38
CA SER A 131 -18.83 0.92 19.92
C SER A 131 -20.05 0.10 19.48
N PHE A 132 -20.02 -0.59 18.34
CA PHE A 132 -21.16 -1.33 17.81
C PHE A 132 -20.83 -2.79 17.41
N LEU A 133 -19.58 -3.12 17.13
CA LEU A 133 -19.16 -4.45 16.65
C LEU A 133 -19.61 -5.59 17.57
N PRO A 134 -19.50 -5.50 18.93
CA PRO A 134 -19.93 -6.58 19.80
C PRO A 134 -21.42 -6.92 19.61
N VAL A 135 -22.27 -5.90 19.45
CA VAL A 135 -23.71 -6.07 19.21
C VAL A 135 -23.97 -6.69 17.84
N TYR A 136 -23.20 -6.31 16.83
CA TYR A 136 -23.32 -6.87 15.48
C TYR A 136 -22.95 -8.35 15.42
N LEU A 137 -21.93 -8.76 16.17
CA LEU A 137 -21.52 -10.16 16.29
C LEU A 137 -22.55 -10.97 17.09
N GLU A 138 -23.04 -10.46 18.22
CA GLU A 138 -24.08 -11.10 19.04
C GLU A 138 -25.37 -11.34 18.22
N LYS A 139 -25.80 -10.31 17.49
CA LYS A 139 -26.99 -10.38 16.62
C LYS A 139 -26.75 -11.09 15.29
N LYS A 140 -25.54 -11.58 15.04
CA LYS A 140 -25.13 -12.25 13.78
C LYS A 140 -25.37 -11.40 12.52
N ILE A 141 -25.34 -10.07 12.66
CA ILE A 141 -25.32 -9.13 11.53
C ILE A 141 -23.98 -9.26 10.80
N LEU A 142 -22.87 -9.31 11.55
CA LEU A 142 -21.58 -9.77 11.07
C LEU A 142 -21.28 -11.15 11.67
N LYS A 143 -20.64 -12.03 10.90
CA LYS A 143 -20.23 -13.35 11.38
C LYS A 143 -18.90 -13.29 12.13
N VAL A 144 -18.03 -12.39 11.72
CA VAL A 144 -16.67 -12.18 12.23
C VAL A 144 -16.34 -10.70 12.13
N ASP A 145 -15.32 -10.28 12.88
CA ASP A 145 -14.74 -8.95 12.75
C ASP A 145 -14.03 -8.81 11.38
N PRO A 146 -14.48 -7.88 10.52
CA PRO A 146 -13.91 -7.71 9.18
C PRO A 146 -12.48 -7.15 9.19
N PHE A 147 -11.98 -6.63 10.32
CA PHE A 147 -10.60 -6.22 10.47
C PHE A 147 -9.67 -7.36 10.88
N GLN A 148 -10.21 -8.46 11.42
CA GLN A 148 -9.45 -9.66 11.74
C GLN A 148 -9.48 -10.70 10.62
N VAL A 149 -10.65 -10.90 10.01
CA VAL A 149 -10.86 -11.86 8.93
C VAL A 149 -11.31 -11.12 7.68
N LEU A 150 -10.59 -11.28 6.59
CA LEU A 150 -10.86 -10.58 5.33
C LEU A 150 -12.28 -10.84 4.83
N ASP A 151 -13.02 -9.79 4.57
CA ASP A 151 -14.29 -9.87 3.85
C ASP A 151 -14.06 -10.21 2.38
N GLN A 152 -14.11 -11.51 2.09
CA GLN A 152 -13.88 -12.01 0.73
C GLN A 152 -14.97 -11.59 -0.26
N ARG A 153 -16.19 -11.25 0.24
CA ARG A 153 -17.33 -10.93 -0.62
C ARG A 153 -17.37 -9.48 -1.09
N GLY A 154 -16.89 -8.56 -0.28
CA GLY A 154 -16.81 -7.13 -0.61
C GLY A 154 -15.37 -6.71 -0.90
N VAL A 155 -14.54 -6.66 0.13
CA VAL A 155 -13.13 -6.26 0.02
C VAL A 155 -12.36 -7.19 -0.93
N GLY A 156 -12.63 -8.50 -0.85
CA GLY A 156 -12.01 -9.49 -1.73
C GLY A 156 -12.27 -9.23 -3.22
N GLN A 157 -13.48 -8.80 -3.59
CA GLN A 157 -13.78 -8.44 -4.98
C GLN A 157 -12.92 -7.26 -5.46
N LEU A 158 -12.67 -6.26 -4.62
CA LEU A 158 -11.79 -5.14 -4.98
C LEU A 158 -10.35 -5.61 -5.21
N ILE A 159 -9.87 -6.55 -4.39
CA ILE A 159 -8.55 -7.18 -4.57
C ILE A 159 -8.49 -7.92 -5.92
N GLU A 160 -9.47 -8.77 -6.21
CA GLU A 160 -9.55 -9.51 -7.48
C GLU A 160 -9.58 -8.57 -8.70
N ILE A 161 -10.41 -7.53 -8.65
CA ILE A 161 -10.51 -6.52 -9.70
C ILE A 161 -9.15 -5.85 -9.92
N ALA A 162 -8.49 -5.45 -8.84
CA ALA A 162 -7.21 -4.76 -8.92
C ALA A 162 -6.10 -5.66 -9.49
N VAL A 163 -6.01 -6.90 -9.04
CA VAL A 163 -5.05 -7.89 -9.57
C VAL A 163 -5.30 -8.12 -11.06
N LYS A 164 -6.55 -8.39 -11.45
CA LYS A 164 -6.91 -8.65 -12.86
C LYS A 164 -6.59 -7.45 -13.74
N ARG A 165 -6.97 -6.25 -13.33
CA ARG A 165 -6.75 -5.01 -14.10
C ARG A 165 -5.26 -4.65 -14.15
N GLY A 166 -4.55 -4.77 -13.05
CA GLY A 166 -3.13 -4.49 -12.99
C GLY A 166 -2.33 -5.43 -13.89
N ARG A 167 -2.59 -6.74 -13.83
CA ARG A 167 -1.92 -7.74 -14.66
C ARG A 167 -2.33 -7.71 -16.14
N ALA A 168 -3.47 -7.13 -16.48
CA ALA A 168 -3.82 -6.88 -17.87
C ALA A 168 -2.88 -5.87 -18.54
N VAL A 169 -2.31 -4.95 -17.77
CA VAL A 169 -1.34 -3.95 -18.24
C VAL A 169 0.11 -4.42 -18.03
N ARG A 170 0.38 -5.01 -16.87
CA ARG A 170 1.69 -5.54 -16.47
C ARG A 170 1.54 -7.01 -16.06
N PRO A 171 1.72 -7.97 -16.99
CA PRO A 171 1.46 -9.40 -16.71
C PRO A 171 2.27 -9.98 -15.55
N ASP A 172 3.48 -9.48 -15.31
CA ASP A 172 4.40 -9.86 -14.25
C ASP A 172 4.26 -9.02 -12.98
N LEU A 173 3.20 -8.23 -12.85
CA LEU A 173 2.96 -7.38 -11.69
C LEU A 173 2.97 -8.19 -10.40
N LYS A 174 3.97 -7.92 -9.55
CA LYS A 174 4.05 -8.47 -8.20
C LYS A 174 2.94 -7.87 -7.35
N CYS A 175 2.11 -8.71 -6.76
CA CYS A 175 1.02 -8.31 -5.87
C CYS A 175 1.15 -9.03 -4.54
N GLY A 176 0.97 -8.32 -3.45
CA GLY A 176 0.97 -8.89 -2.11
C GLY A 176 -0.05 -8.25 -1.21
N ILE A 177 -0.15 -8.73 0.01
CA ILE A 177 -1.01 -8.21 1.07
C ILE A 177 -0.16 -7.86 2.28
N CYS A 178 -0.52 -6.79 2.95
CA CYS A 178 0.02 -6.43 4.27
C CYS A 178 -1.13 -6.15 5.24
N GLY A 179 -0.80 -6.23 6.53
CA GLY A 179 -1.75 -6.02 7.62
C GLY A 179 -2.18 -7.32 8.30
N GLU A 180 -3.11 -7.22 9.23
CA GLU A 180 -3.50 -8.32 10.13
C GLU A 180 -4.08 -9.54 9.38
N HIS A 181 -4.75 -9.32 8.26
CA HIS A 181 -5.28 -10.38 7.41
C HIS A 181 -4.18 -11.31 6.86
N GLY A 182 -2.94 -10.84 6.74
CA GLY A 182 -1.79 -11.65 6.34
C GLY A 182 -1.43 -12.77 7.32
N GLY A 183 -1.86 -12.66 8.57
CA GLY A 183 -1.71 -13.68 9.62
C GLY A 183 -2.92 -14.60 9.80
N GLU A 184 -4.05 -14.35 9.10
CA GLU A 184 -5.29 -15.12 9.28
C GLU A 184 -5.42 -16.19 8.18
N PRO A 185 -5.58 -17.48 8.56
CA PRO A 185 -5.50 -18.60 7.60
C PRO A 185 -6.48 -18.57 6.44
N SER A 186 -7.73 -18.15 6.65
CA SER A 186 -8.72 -18.11 5.58
C SER A 186 -8.46 -16.96 4.60
N SER A 187 -7.97 -15.85 5.10
CA SER A 187 -7.54 -14.69 4.33
C SER A 187 -6.31 -15.02 3.48
N VAL A 188 -5.32 -15.72 4.03
CA VAL A 188 -4.14 -16.17 3.28
C VAL A 188 -4.52 -17.15 2.15
N LYS A 189 -5.44 -18.08 2.42
CA LYS A 189 -5.97 -18.99 1.38
C LYS A 189 -6.65 -18.22 0.24
N PHE A 190 -7.43 -17.22 0.58
CA PHE A 190 -8.04 -16.34 -0.43
C PHE A 190 -6.99 -15.60 -1.25
N CYS A 191 -5.96 -15.03 -0.61
CA CYS A 191 -4.85 -14.37 -1.29
C CYS A 191 -4.12 -15.30 -2.27
N HIS A 192 -3.88 -16.54 -1.85
CA HIS A 192 -3.30 -17.57 -2.73
C HIS A 192 -4.23 -17.86 -3.93
N HIS A 193 -5.53 -18.00 -3.70
CA HIS A 193 -6.51 -18.27 -4.76
C HIS A 193 -6.56 -17.13 -5.80
N VAL A 194 -6.49 -15.89 -5.36
CA VAL A 194 -6.44 -14.70 -6.24
C VAL A 194 -5.09 -14.57 -6.94
N GLY A 195 -4.09 -15.33 -6.51
CA GLY A 195 -2.76 -15.38 -7.13
C GLY A 195 -1.83 -14.26 -6.62
N LEU A 196 -1.95 -13.85 -5.36
CA LEU A 196 -0.97 -12.95 -4.76
C LEU A 196 0.38 -13.66 -4.60
N ASN A 197 1.47 -12.89 -4.69
CA ASN A 197 2.84 -13.40 -4.67
C ASN A 197 3.41 -13.52 -3.24
N TYR A 198 2.92 -12.69 -2.31
CA TYR A 198 3.39 -12.67 -0.93
C TYR A 198 2.32 -12.20 0.06
N VAL A 199 2.52 -12.53 1.31
CA VAL A 199 1.85 -11.97 2.49
C VAL A 199 2.90 -11.42 3.43
N SER A 200 2.56 -10.35 4.14
CA SER A 200 3.48 -9.65 5.04
C SER A 200 2.76 -9.33 6.36
#